data_e89ddfe0e888bd3d31787c2994522d3e
#
_entry.id   e89ddfe0e888bd3d31787c2994522d3e
#
_cell.length_a   1.000
_cell.length_b   1.000
_cell.length_c   1.000
_cell.angle_alpha   90.00
_cell.angle_beta   90.00
_cell.angle_gamma   90.00
#
_symmetry.space_group_name_H-M   'P 1'
#
loop_
_entity.id
_entity.type
_entity.pdbx_description
1 polymer ?
#
loop_
_entity_poly.entity_id
_entity_poly.type
_entity_poly.pdbx_seq_one_letter_code
_entity_poly.pdbx_strand_id
1 'polypeptide(L)'
;NFKQAYGEDATYDMAIEIYEAYLDKDMEADGTRYLEAALSSEAKDAQDHCDRGRVYYYMEDYSSAKKELLEATKKDNTEALLLLGMVYLAQDDVENAQAMYKQYISAVGDSAKGYNGLALCDIRSGDYDSALDNITKGLPTATTDEMQSLLFNEIVAYEKKLDFATALTKVQEYIEMFPEDSAAKKERAFLKTRTSSEG
;
A
#
# COMPACT_ATOMS: atom_id res chain seq x y z
N ASN A 1 25.23 -0.22 -15.36
CA ASN A 1 24.03 0.24 -14.68
C ASN A 1 22.81 -0.53 -15.19
N PHE A 2 21.64 -0.37 -14.58
CA PHE A 2 20.41 -1.09 -14.91
C PHE A 2 20.04 -0.97 -16.40
N LYS A 3 20.07 0.25 -16.95
CA LYS A 3 19.82 0.50 -18.37
C LYS A 3 20.84 -0.17 -19.29
N GLN A 4 22.10 -0.27 -18.88
CA GLN A 4 23.10 -1.02 -19.67
C GLN A 4 22.85 -2.52 -19.69
N ALA A 5 22.30 -3.07 -18.61
CA ALA A 5 22.01 -4.49 -18.50
C ALA A 5 20.67 -4.88 -19.17
N TYR A 6 19.66 -4.02 -19.12
CA TYR A 6 18.27 -4.32 -19.52
C TYR A 6 17.74 -3.43 -20.65
N GLY A 7 18.55 -2.53 -21.23
CA GLY A 7 18.20 -1.63 -22.33
C GLY A 7 17.77 -0.24 -21.87
N GLU A 8 17.58 0.66 -22.85
CA GLU A 8 17.20 2.06 -22.60
C GLU A 8 15.79 2.20 -22.01
N ASP A 9 14.92 1.20 -22.23
CA ASP A 9 13.54 1.17 -21.73
C ASP A 9 13.42 0.62 -20.30
N ALA A 10 14.55 0.28 -19.65
CA ALA A 10 14.56 -0.21 -18.29
C ALA A 10 14.13 0.88 -17.29
N THR A 11 13.07 0.62 -16.54
CA THR A 11 12.44 1.54 -15.61
C THR A 11 12.55 1.05 -14.17
N TYR A 12 12.29 1.94 -13.20
CA TYR A 12 12.17 1.57 -11.78
C TYR A 12 11.00 0.58 -11.56
N ASP A 13 9.87 0.75 -12.28
CA ASP A 13 8.73 -0.17 -12.23
C ASP A 13 9.13 -1.58 -12.63
N MET A 14 9.85 -1.73 -13.76
CA MET A 14 10.35 -3.04 -14.20
C MET A 14 11.23 -3.69 -13.11
N ALA A 15 12.07 -2.93 -12.42
CA ALA A 15 12.92 -3.48 -11.36
C ALA A 15 12.07 -3.99 -10.18
N ILE A 16 11.02 -3.25 -9.82
CA ILE A 16 10.08 -3.63 -8.75
C ILE A 16 9.29 -4.88 -9.16
N GLU A 17 8.71 -4.91 -10.36
CA GLU A 17 7.97 -6.07 -10.87
C GLU A 17 8.84 -7.34 -10.89
N ILE A 18 10.10 -7.22 -11.31
CA ILE A 18 11.04 -8.33 -11.28
C ILE A 18 11.30 -8.78 -9.82
N TYR A 19 11.53 -7.82 -8.92
CA TYR A 19 11.74 -8.13 -7.52
C TYR A 19 10.54 -8.89 -6.92
N GLU A 20 9.32 -8.42 -7.14
CA GLU A 20 8.08 -9.07 -6.68
C GLU A 20 7.94 -10.48 -7.24
N ALA A 21 8.26 -10.69 -8.54
CA ALA A 21 8.24 -12.02 -9.15
C ALA A 21 9.28 -12.99 -8.57
N TYR A 22 10.40 -12.48 -8.04
CA TYR A 22 11.37 -13.29 -7.30
C TYR A 22 10.91 -13.56 -5.86
N LEU A 23 10.29 -12.58 -5.21
CA LEU A 23 9.74 -12.70 -3.86
C LEU A 23 8.66 -13.80 -3.79
N ASP A 24 7.79 -13.88 -4.80
CA ASP A 24 6.78 -14.95 -4.93
C ASP A 24 7.37 -16.37 -5.00
N LYS A 25 8.67 -16.47 -5.28
CA LYS A 25 9.41 -17.74 -5.35
C LYS A 25 10.36 -17.97 -4.18
N ASP A 26 10.24 -17.17 -3.12
CA ASP A 26 11.15 -17.15 -1.97
C ASP A 26 12.63 -16.90 -2.37
N MET A 27 12.87 -16.11 -3.43
CA MET A 27 14.19 -15.78 -3.98
C MET A 27 14.52 -14.29 -3.81
N GLU A 28 14.25 -13.72 -2.66
CA GLU A 28 14.37 -12.29 -2.37
C GLU A 28 15.77 -11.73 -2.69
N ALA A 29 16.83 -12.43 -2.29
CA ALA A 29 18.22 -11.99 -2.53
C ALA A 29 18.55 -11.85 -4.03
N ASP A 30 17.95 -12.67 -4.87
CA ASP A 30 18.11 -12.60 -6.32
C ASP A 30 17.31 -11.44 -6.92
N GLY A 31 16.14 -11.14 -6.37
CA GLY A 31 15.31 -10.00 -6.75
C GLY A 31 15.95 -8.66 -6.36
N THR A 32 16.50 -8.55 -5.14
CA THR A 32 17.12 -7.32 -4.63
C THR A 32 18.19 -6.73 -5.55
N ARG A 33 18.93 -7.57 -6.27
CA ARG A 33 19.95 -7.12 -7.25
C ARG A 33 19.36 -6.23 -8.35
N TYR A 34 18.10 -6.41 -8.73
CA TYR A 34 17.44 -5.58 -9.73
C TYR A 34 17.10 -4.20 -9.16
N LEU A 35 16.67 -4.14 -7.90
CA LEU A 35 16.43 -2.89 -7.19
C LEU A 35 17.73 -2.08 -7.03
N GLU A 36 18.82 -2.73 -6.60
CA GLU A 36 20.15 -2.10 -6.50
C GLU A 36 20.64 -1.57 -7.86
N ALA A 37 20.44 -2.36 -8.93
CA ALA A 37 20.82 -1.95 -10.27
C ALA A 37 20.04 -0.72 -10.75
N ALA A 38 18.75 -0.61 -10.43
CA ALA A 38 17.92 0.55 -10.75
C ALA A 38 18.42 1.82 -10.05
N LEU A 39 18.95 1.69 -8.83
CA LEU A 39 19.51 2.81 -8.05
C LEU A 39 20.90 3.27 -8.49
N SER A 40 21.52 2.61 -9.48
CA SER A 40 22.90 2.91 -9.91
C SER A 40 23.10 4.28 -10.55
N SER A 41 22.03 4.97 -10.93
CA SER A 41 22.06 6.34 -11.49
C SER A 41 21.57 7.34 -10.43
N GLU A 42 22.10 8.58 -10.48
CA GLU A 42 21.60 9.66 -9.64
C GLU A 42 20.22 10.14 -10.13
N ALA A 43 19.39 10.62 -9.19
CA ALA A 43 18.11 11.24 -9.51
C ALA A 43 18.32 12.56 -10.26
N LYS A 44 17.57 12.79 -11.32
CA LYS A 44 17.64 13.97 -12.18
C LYS A 44 16.52 14.97 -11.88
N ASP A 45 15.35 14.48 -11.56
CA ASP A 45 14.14 15.28 -11.36
C ASP A 45 13.28 14.78 -10.19
N ALA A 46 12.11 15.36 -10.03
CA ALA A 46 11.19 15.01 -8.95
C ALA A 46 10.66 13.58 -9.06
N GLN A 47 10.41 13.12 -10.30
CA GLN A 47 9.92 11.77 -10.54
C GLN A 47 10.99 10.72 -10.25
N ASP A 48 12.23 10.96 -10.70
CA ASP A 48 13.36 10.07 -10.37
C ASP A 48 13.53 9.93 -8.83
N HIS A 49 13.41 11.03 -8.07
CA HIS A 49 13.46 10.98 -6.60
C HIS A 49 12.29 10.17 -6.02
N CYS A 50 11.08 10.34 -6.55
CA CYS A 50 9.89 9.59 -6.13
C CYS A 50 10.07 8.09 -6.37
N ASP A 51 10.49 7.71 -7.58
CA ASP A 51 10.70 6.32 -7.98
C ASP A 51 11.82 5.65 -7.19
N ARG A 52 12.94 6.36 -6.96
CA ARG A 52 14.02 5.87 -6.08
C ARG A 52 13.55 5.67 -4.64
N GLY A 53 12.73 6.59 -4.14
CA GLY A 53 12.11 6.45 -2.82
C GLY A 53 11.25 5.21 -2.72
N ARG A 54 10.48 4.89 -3.78
CA ARG A 54 9.69 3.67 -3.88
C ARG A 54 10.58 2.41 -3.91
N VAL A 55 11.66 2.41 -4.69
CA VAL A 55 12.63 1.30 -4.71
C VAL A 55 13.24 1.08 -3.33
N TYR A 56 13.68 2.12 -2.64
CA TYR A 56 14.19 2.00 -1.26
C TYR A 56 13.13 1.48 -0.28
N TYR A 57 11.84 1.82 -0.47
CA TYR A 57 10.75 1.26 0.33
C TYR A 57 10.66 -0.27 0.16
N TYR A 58 10.74 -0.78 -1.06
CA TYR A 58 10.76 -2.23 -1.33
C TYR A 58 12.01 -2.93 -0.77
N MET A 59 13.12 -2.22 -0.65
CA MET A 59 14.34 -2.70 0.02
C MET A 59 14.28 -2.57 1.55
N GLU A 60 13.17 -2.09 2.11
CA GLU A 60 13.01 -1.77 3.53
C GLU A 60 14.04 -0.75 4.08
N ASP A 61 14.79 -0.06 3.20
CA ASP A 61 15.63 1.07 3.59
C ASP A 61 14.78 2.34 3.71
N TYR A 62 13.97 2.38 4.77
CA TYR A 62 13.05 3.49 5.03
C TYR A 62 13.76 4.82 5.25
N SER A 63 15.02 4.81 5.66
CA SER A 63 15.83 6.02 5.83
C SER A 63 16.14 6.67 4.50
N SER A 64 16.64 5.89 3.55
CA SER A 64 16.92 6.34 2.17
C SER A 64 15.62 6.65 1.42
N ALA A 65 14.58 5.83 1.59
CA ALA A 65 13.26 6.09 1.02
C ALA A 65 12.73 7.47 1.43
N LYS A 66 12.71 7.77 2.73
CA LYS A 66 12.27 9.07 3.24
C LYS A 66 13.10 10.23 2.70
N LYS A 67 14.42 10.09 2.61
CA LYS A 67 15.29 11.13 2.07
C LYS A 67 14.94 11.46 0.62
N GLU A 68 14.83 10.46 -0.22
CA GLU A 68 14.49 10.65 -1.65
C GLU A 68 13.07 11.22 -1.81
N LEU A 69 12.09 10.70 -1.09
CA LEU A 69 10.70 11.17 -1.16
C LEU A 69 10.54 12.62 -0.68
N LEU A 70 11.29 13.04 0.35
CA LEU A 70 11.31 14.44 0.78
C LEU A 70 11.93 15.36 -0.29
N GLU A 71 12.92 14.91 -1.04
CA GLU A 71 13.42 15.69 -2.19
C GLU A 71 12.38 15.78 -3.32
N ALA A 72 11.64 14.69 -3.57
CA ALA A 72 10.54 14.70 -4.53
C ALA A 72 9.42 15.70 -4.13
N THR A 73 9.02 15.72 -2.87
CA THR A 73 7.99 16.67 -2.39
C THR A 73 8.42 18.12 -2.48
N LYS A 74 9.69 18.45 -2.26
CA LYS A 74 10.23 19.81 -2.46
C LYS A 74 10.17 20.30 -3.90
N LYS A 75 10.03 19.37 -4.84
CA LYS A 75 9.88 19.60 -6.28
C LYS A 75 8.45 19.37 -6.77
N ASP A 76 7.46 19.52 -5.87
CA ASP A 76 6.03 19.43 -6.13
C ASP A 76 5.53 18.05 -6.63
N ASN A 77 6.25 16.95 -6.36
CA ASN A 77 5.75 15.61 -6.63
C ASN A 77 4.76 15.18 -5.55
N THR A 78 3.46 15.18 -5.88
CA THR A 78 2.40 14.83 -4.93
C THR A 78 2.33 13.33 -4.64
N GLU A 79 2.73 12.46 -5.57
CA GLU A 79 2.78 11.00 -5.35
C GLU A 79 3.74 10.63 -4.22
N ALA A 80 4.83 11.37 -4.06
CA ALA A 80 5.78 11.17 -2.97
C ALA A 80 5.13 11.31 -1.58
N LEU A 81 4.02 12.05 -1.45
CA LEU A 81 3.27 12.13 -0.18
C LEU A 81 2.61 10.79 0.18
N LEU A 82 2.05 10.07 -0.81
CA LEU A 82 1.51 8.73 -0.57
C LEU A 82 2.59 7.77 -0.10
N LEU A 83 3.73 7.76 -0.80
CA LEU A 83 4.85 6.88 -0.48
C LEU A 83 5.47 7.24 0.89
N LEU A 84 5.55 8.52 1.25
CA LEU A 84 5.97 8.94 2.59
C LEU A 84 5.01 8.43 3.66
N GLY A 85 3.70 8.48 3.41
CA GLY A 85 2.70 7.88 4.29
C GLY A 85 2.95 6.39 4.51
N MET A 86 3.24 5.65 3.43
CA MET A 86 3.58 4.22 3.53
C MET A 86 4.87 3.98 4.32
N VAL A 87 5.92 4.77 4.07
CA VAL A 87 7.20 4.69 4.81
C VAL A 87 6.99 4.94 6.30
N TYR A 88 6.21 5.96 6.67
CA TYR A 88 5.91 6.25 8.07
C TYR A 88 5.09 5.14 8.72
N LEU A 89 4.09 4.58 8.02
CA LEU A 89 3.32 3.42 8.53
C LEU A 89 4.20 2.18 8.73
N ALA A 90 5.14 1.91 7.83
CA ALA A 90 6.08 0.80 7.95
C ALA A 90 7.00 0.96 9.19
N GLN A 91 7.25 2.20 9.60
CA GLN A 91 8.01 2.54 10.80
C GLN A 91 7.12 2.70 12.06
N ASP A 92 5.83 2.38 11.97
CA ASP A 92 4.82 2.55 13.02
C ASP A 92 4.60 4.02 13.48
N ASP A 93 5.01 4.98 12.64
CA ASP A 93 4.83 6.42 12.85
C ASP A 93 3.49 6.87 12.24
N VAL A 94 2.41 6.50 12.94
CA VAL A 94 1.05 6.70 12.44
C VAL A 94 0.70 8.18 12.31
N GLU A 95 1.20 9.04 13.20
CA GLU A 95 0.91 10.48 13.19
C GLU A 95 1.46 11.14 11.92
N ASN A 96 2.72 10.89 11.58
CA ASN A 96 3.32 11.43 10.37
C ASN A 96 2.70 10.79 9.11
N ALA A 97 2.36 9.51 9.13
CA ALA A 97 1.65 8.87 8.02
C ALA A 97 0.31 9.55 7.72
N GLN A 98 -0.53 9.78 8.76
CA GLN A 98 -1.79 10.50 8.61
C GLN A 98 -1.59 11.92 8.05
N ALA A 99 -0.55 12.62 8.51
CA ALA A 99 -0.25 13.96 8.01
C ALA A 99 0.06 13.93 6.49
N MET A 100 0.82 12.95 6.02
CA MET A 100 1.15 12.81 4.60
C MET A 100 -0.08 12.49 3.75
N TYR A 101 -0.93 11.54 4.17
CA TYR A 101 -2.15 11.22 3.44
C TYR A 101 -3.14 12.39 3.40
N LYS A 102 -3.29 13.16 4.49
CA LYS A 102 -4.11 14.39 4.52
C LYS A 102 -3.57 15.44 3.56
N GLN A 103 -2.24 15.64 3.51
CA GLN A 103 -1.62 16.56 2.56
C GLN A 103 -1.86 16.11 1.11
N TYR A 104 -1.73 14.81 0.84
CA TYR A 104 -2.02 14.26 -0.48
C TYR A 104 -3.46 14.55 -0.91
N ILE A 105 -4.45 14.21 -0.07
CA ILE A 105 -5.87 14.50 -0.36
C ILE A 105 -6.10 16.01 -0.55
N SER A 106 -5.47 16.85 0.25
CA SER A 106 -5.57 18.31 0.08
C SER A 106 -5.03 18.81 -1.25
N ALA A 107 -4.00 18.13 -1.79
CA ALA A 107 -3.36 18.52 -3.06
C ALA A 107 -4.13 18.03 -4.30
N VAL A 108 -4.70 16.81 -4.25
CA VAL A 108 -5.30 16.18 -5.44
C VAL A 108 -6.83 16.09 -5.39
N GLY A 109 -7.44 16.40 -4.25
CA GLY A 109 -8.87 16.20 -4.00
C GLY A 109 -9.17 14.79 -3.47
N ASP A 110 -10.46 14.40 -3.53
CA ASP A 110 -10.89 13.08 -3.08
C ASP A 110 -10.16 11.98 -3.87
N SER A 111 -9.54 11.05 -3.13
CA SER A 111 -8.72 9.99 -3.72
C SER A 111 -8.82 8.72 -2.92
N ALA A 112 -9.15 7.62 -3.61
CA ALA A 112 -9.18 6.29 -3.04
C ALA A 112 -7.85 5.92 -2.34
N LYS A 113 -6.71 6.23 -2.96
CA LYS A 113 -5.37 5.98 -2.37
C LYS A 113 -5.16 6.74 -1.06
N GLY A 114 -5.52 8.03 -1.04
CA GLY A 114 -5.38 8.86 0.15
C GLY A 114 -6.27 8.39 1.30
N TYR A 115 -7.54 8.10 1.01
CA TYR A 115 -8.48 7.59 2.02
C TYR A 115 -8.12 6.17 2.49
N ASN A 116 -7.62 5.30 1.60
CA ASN A 116 -7.12 4.00 2.00
C ASN A 116 -5.92 4.11 2.95
N GLY A 117 -5.01 5.04 2.69
CA GLY A 117 -3.90 5.35 3.60
C GLY A 117 -4.37 5.83 4.97
N LEU A 118 -5.37 6.71 5.03
CA LEU A 118 -5.98 7.14 6.30
C LEU A 118 -6.65 5.98 7.03
N ALA A 119 -7.40 5.14 6.31
CA ALA A 119 -8.05 3.97 6.90
C ALA A 119 -7.04 2.99 7.51
N LEU A 120 -5.90 2.77 6.87
CA LEU A 120 -4.80 1.95 7.42
C LEU A 120 -4.22 2.57 8.70
N CYS A 121 -4.05 3.90 8.74
CA CYS A 121 -3.62 4.61 9.95
C CYS A 121 -4.61 4.43 11.09
N ASP A 122 -5.91 4.56 10.81
CA ASP A 122 -6.97 4.44 11.80
C ASP A 122 -7.09 3.00 12.32
N ILE A 123 -6.98 1.99 11.43
CA ILE A 123 -6.90 0.57 11.84
C ILE A 123 -5.70 0.34 12.76
N ARG A 124 -4.54 0.89 12.44
CA ARG A 124 -3.32 0.77 13.24
C ARG A 124 -3.47 1.44 14.61
N SER A 125 -4.18 2.55 14.68
CA SER A 125 -4.49 3.28 15.94
C SER A 125 -5.63 2.66 16.74
N GLY A 126 -6.38 1.70 16.18
CA GLY A 126 -7.55 1.10 16.81
C GLY A 126 -8.84 1.92 16.68
N ASP A 127 -8.85 2.98 15.86
CA ASP A 127 -10.05 3.77 15.55
C ASP A 127 -10.75 3.19 14.31
N TYR A 128 -11.41 2.06 14.52
CA TYR A 128 -12.04 1.30 13.43
C TYR A 128 -13.24 2.01 12.82
N ASP A 129 -13.94 2.86 13.58
CA ASP A 129 -15.07 3.63 13.06
C ASP A 129 -14.58 4.70 12.07
N SER A 130 -13.52 5.43 12.39
CA SER A 130 -12.88 6.35 11.46
C SER A 130 -12.32 5.64 10.23
N ALA A 131 -11.76 4.43 10.39
CA ALA A 131 -11.29 3.62 9.28
C ALA A 131 -12.43 3.29 8.30
N LEU A 132 -13.59 2.84 8.79
CA LEU A 132 -14.77 2.54 7.97
C LEU A 132 -15.31 3.79 7.27
N ASP A 133 -15.29 4.94 7.94
CA ASP A 133 -15.66 6.23 7.33
C ASP A 133 -14.72 6.61 6.18
N ASN A 134 -13.40 6.46 6.35
CA ASN A 134 -12.42 6.73 5.31
C ASN A 134 -12.54 5.76 4.13
N ILE A 135 -12.79 4.47 4.39
CA ILE A 135 -13.08 3.48 3.33
C ILE A 135 -14.30 3.91 2.50
N THR A 136 -15.39 4.30 3.18
CA THR A 136 -16.61 4.76 2.53
C THR A 136 -16.37 5.99 1.64
N LYS A 137 -15.50 6.91 2.07
CA LYS A 137 -15.12 8.10 1.27
C LYS A 137 -14.24 7.77 0.08
N GLY A 138 -13.40 6.73 0.19
CA GLY A 138 -12.50 6.33 -0.89
C GLY A 138 -13.19 5.58 -2.02
N LEU A 139 -14.20 4.76 -1.71
CA LEU A 139 -14.86 3.87 -2.68
C LEU A 139 -15.40 4.57 -3.94
N PRO A 140 -16.02 5.78 -3.89
CA PRO A 140 -16.57 6.42 -5.09
C PRO A 140 -15.54 6.80 -6.15
N THR A 141 -14.27 6.95 -5.79
CA THR A 141 -13.17 7.35 -6.69
C THR A 141 -12.21 6.21 -7.02
N ALA A 142 -12.49 5.01 -6.49
CA ALA A 142 -11.60 3.87 -6.59
C ALA A 142 -11.60 3.22 -7.98
N THR A 143 -10.42 2.91 -8.49
CA THR A 143 -10.23 1.91 -9.55
C THR A 143 -10.57 0.52 -8.99
N THR A 144 -10.59 -0.50 -9.86
CA THR A 144 -10.86 -1.89 -9.41
C THR A 144 -9.87 -2.36 -8.36
N ASP A 145 -8.57 -2.10 -8.55
CA ASP A 145 -7.52 -2.53 -7.63
C ASP A 145 -7.56 -1.75 -6.31
N GLU A 146 -7.87 -0.45 -6.37
CA GLU A 146 -8.06 0.38 -5.18
C GLU A 146 -9.31 -0.03 -4.40
N MET A 147 -10.39 -0.38 -5.09
CA MET A 147 -11.62 -0.92 -4.49
C MET A 147 -11.33 -2.25 -3.77
N GLN A 148 -10.57 -3.13 -4.41
CA GLN A 148 -10.15 -4.39 -3.80
C GLN A 148 -9.43 -4.14 -2.47
N SER A 149 -8.48 -3.21 -2.45
CA SER A 149 -7.74 -2.85 -1.23
C SER A 149 -8.64 -2.24 -0.15
N LEU A 150 -9.54 -1.32 -0.51
CA LEU A 150 -10.47 -0.67 0.42
C LEU A 150 -11.44 -1.67 1.05
N LEU A 151 -12.05 -2.54 0.24
CA LEU A 151 -13.01 -3.54 0.72
C LEU A 151 -12.33 -4.62 1.57
N PHE A 152 -11.08 -4.98 1.28
CA PHE A 152 -10.34 -5.88 2.16
C PHE A 152 -10.04 -5.23 3.51
N ASN A 153 -9.68 -3.95 3.52
CA ASN A 153 -9.49 -3.19 4.77
C ASN A 153 -10.80 -3.01 5.56
N GLU A 154 -11.96 -2.95 4.89
CA GLU A 154 -13.27 -2.97 5.55
C GLU A 154 -13.47 -4.26 6.37
N ILE A 155 -13.14 -5.42 5.77
CA ILE A 155 -13.19 -6.72 6.45
C ILE A 155 -12.29 -6.69 7.68
N VAL A 156 -11.03 -6.27 7.53
CA VAL A 156 -10.05 -6.17 8.62
C VAL A 156 -10.55 -5.24 9.74
N ALA A 157 -11.16 -4.11 9.40
CA ALA A 157 -11.70 -3.18 10.41
C ALA A 157 -12.80 -3.83 11.26
N TYR A 158 -13.74 -4.56 10.64
CA TYR A 158 -14.78 -5.30 11.38
C TYR A 158 -14.20 -6.43 12.23
N GLU A 159 -13.20 -7.15 11.74
CA GLU A 159 -12.50 -8.18 12.54
C GLU A 159 -11.84 -7.60 13.78
N LYS A 160 -11.14 -6.47 13.62
CA LYS A 160 -10.49 -5.79 14.73
C LYS A 160 -11.49 -5.21 15.74
N LYS A 161 -12.69 -4.86 15.28
CA LYS A 161 -13.84 -4.53 16.15
C LYS A 161 -14.43 -5.76 16.88
N LEU A 162 -13.98 -6.96 16.55
CA LEU A 162 -14.55 -8.24 16.98
C LEU A 162 -15.98 -8.48 16.47
N ASP A 163 -16.42 -7.74 15.45
CA ASP A 163 -17.69 -7.96 14.76
C ASP A 163 -17.51 -9.00 13.64
N PHE A 164 -17.29 -10.24 14.04
CA PHE A 164 -17.02 -11.35 13.13
C PHE A 164 -18.22 -11.68 12.22
N ALA A 165 -19.44 -11.38 12.66
CA ALA A 165 -20.63 -11.61 11.84
C ALA A 165 -20.69 -10.67 10.64
N THR A 166 -20.43 -9.38 10.86
CA THR A 166 -20.35 -8.40 9.77
C THR A 166 -19.12 -8.66 8.90
N ALA A 167 -17.95 -8.96 9.49
CA ALA A 167 -16.75 -9.31 8.72
C ALA A 167 -16.99 -10.52 7.81
N LEU A 168 -17.69 -11.57 8.28
CA LEU A 168 -18.05 -12.73 7.47
C LEU A 168 -18.95 -12.36 6.28
N THR A 169 -19.92 -11.48 6.50
CA THR A 169 -20.78 -10.97 5.42
C THR A 169 -19.97 -10.22 4.39
N LYS A 170 -19.11 -9.30 4.84
CA LYS A 170 -18.25 -8.48 3.97
C LYS A 170 -17.26 -9.32 3.15
N VAL A 171 -16.63 -10.33 3.74
CA VAL A 171 -15.72 -11.21 2.97
C VAL A 171 -16.49 -12.09 1.96
N GLN A 172 -17.76 -12.40 2.20
CA GLN A 172 -18.58 -13.11 1.22
C GLN A 172 -18.90 -12.21 0.03
N GLU A 173 -19.35 -10.96 0.27
CA GLU A 173 -19.57 -9.94 -0.75
C GLU A 173 -18.29 -9.67 -1.56
N TYR A 174 -17.16 -9.56 -0.88
CA TYR A 174 -15.85 -9.37 -1.51
C TYR A 174 -15.49 -10.52 -2.47
N ILE A 175 -15.66 -11.78 -2.05
CA ILE A 175 -15.33 -12.95 -2.87
C ILE A 175 -16.24 -13.06 -4.10
N GLU A 176 -17.47 -12.56 -4.05
CA GLU A 176 -18.35 -12.50 -5.24
C GLU A 176 -17.78 -11.55 -6.30
N MET A 177 -17.13 -10.46 -5.88
CA MET A 177 -16.47 -9.50 -6.79
C MET A 177 -15.08 -9.96 -7.23
N PHE A 178 -14.33 -10.58 -6.33
CA PHE A 178 -12.94 -10.99 -6.53
C PHE A 178 -12.75 -12.50 -6.27
N PRO A 179 -13.29 -13.39 -7.12
CA PRO A 179 -13.36 -14.83 -6.85
C PRO A 179 -12.00 -15.53 -6.86
N GLU A 180 -10.96 -14.90 -7.45
CA GLU A 180 -9.63 -15.49 -7.50
C GLU A 180 -8.75 -15.15 -6.28
N ASP A 181 -9.21 -14.24 -5.40
CA ASP A 181 -8.45 -13.87 -4.20
C ASP A 181 -8.40 -15.02 -3.19
N SER A 182 -7.22 -15.63 -3.08
CA SER A 182 -6.96 -16.75 -2.20
C SER A 182 -6.87 -16.33 -0.72
N ALA A 183 -6.46 -15.09 -0.45
CA ALA A 183 -6.38 -14.56 0.91
C ALA A 183 -7.78 -14.37 1.49
N ALA A 184 -8.70 -13.78 0.72
CA ALA A 184 -10.09 -13.63 1.12
C ALA A 184 -10.80 -14.98 1.35
N LYS A 185 -10.48 -16.02 0.54
CA LYS A 185 -11.01 -17.38 0.77
C LYS A 185 -10.53 -17.97 2.11
N LYS A 186 -9.26 -17.76 2.47
CA LYS A 186 -8.70 -18.17 3.77
C LYS A 186 -9.36 -17.39 4.91
N GLU A 187 -9.53 -16.08 4.74
CA GLU A 187 -10.16 -15.20 5.74
C GLU A 187 -11.61 -15.60 6.01
N ARG A 188 -12.39 -15.88 4.95
CA ARG A 188 -13.76 -16.42 5.11
C ARG A 188 -13.78 -17.72 5.92
N ALA A 189 -12.81 -18.62 5.67
CA ALA A 189 -12.73 -19.88 6.40
C ALA A 189 -12.45 -19.64 7.89
N PHE A 190 -11.56 -18.70 8.20
CA PHE A 190 -11.27 -18.28 9.58
C PHE A 190 -12.50 -17.68 10.26
N LEU A 191 -13.17 -16.71 9.63
CA LEU A 191 -14.34 -16.02 10.17
C LEU A 191 -15.52 -16.98 10.44
N LYS A 192 -15.72 -18.01 9.61
CA LYS A 192 -16.71 -19.06 9.87
C LYS A 192 -16.44 -19.79 11.18
N THR A 193 -15.19 -19.99 11.58
CA THR A 193 -14.87 -20.64 12.87
C THR A 193 -15.23 -19.76 14.06
N ARG A 194 -15.15 -18.43 13.90
CA ARG A 194 -15.46 -17.47 14.97
C ARG A 194 -16.96 -17.29 15.17
N THR A 195 -17.72 -17.28 14.07
CA THR A 195 -19.19 -17.15 14.14
C THR A 195 -19.91 -18.45 14.53
N SER A 196 -19.30 -19.62 14.30
CA SER A 196 -19.89 -20.91 14.68
C SER A 196 -19.74 -21.25 16.17
N SER A 197 -18.94 -20.50 16.92
CA SER A 197 -18.67 -20.74 18.35
C SER A 197 -19.64 -20.01 19.28
N GLU A 198 -20.58 -19.22 18.76
CA GLU A 198 -21.55 -18.41 19.52
C GLU A 198 -22.97 -19.04 19.52
N GLY A 199 -23.09 -20.33 19.16
CA GLY A 199 -24.32 -21.08 19.09
C GLY A 199 -24.44 -22.20 20.14
#